data_73648db0324873a116b9585c9e9deb22
#
_entry.id   73648db0324873a116b9585c9e9deb22
#
_cell.length_a   1.000
_cell.length_b   1.000
_cell.length_c   1.000
_cell.angle_alpha   90.00
_cell.angle_beta   90.00
_cell.angle_gamma   90.00
#
_symmetry.space_group_name_H-M   'P 1'
#
loop_
_entity.id
_entity.type
_entity.pdbx_description
1 polymer ?
#
loop_
_entity_poly.entity_id
_entity_poly.type
_entity_poly.pdbx_seq_one_letter_code
_entity_poly.pdbx_strand_id
1 'polypeptide(L)'
;MARSAAPSAAPRLDALLGWMDGLADPTRLRILRVLEREELSVLDLCGVLQLPQSTVSRHLRTLSDQGWLQNRREGTASLYRLADGIDAGAQRLWRLARAEVDGWDALEQDGLRLERVRARRSQAEAFFAGAASEWDRVRSEVYGTGFGPAVLRALVPPAWTIADLGCGTGALALELASSGARIIGVDRSAAMLKVARRRTREHGNVELHQASLESLPVAERTCDAALLLFALSYVSDVDAVLREAFRILKPGGRLVAVDAFPHRDESLRRRLGQTRPGLDPSWLRERLVAAGFHEVAADGPIAGRRKPADPELFLARGVRPDVSRRAQPKER
;
A
#
# COMPACT_ATOMS: atom_id res chain seq x y z
N MET A 1 -49.91 37.95 35.85
CA MET A 1 -49.49 36.78 36.63
C MET A 1 -49.59 35.55 35.72
N ALA A 2 -48.50 35.15 35.10
CA ALA A 2 -48.42 33.95 34.26
C ALA A 2 -48.01 32.76 35.15
N ARG A 3 -48.90 31.76 35.28
CA ARG A 3 -48.58 30.50 35.94
C ARG A 3 -47.56 29.73 35.12
N SER A 4 -46.35 29.59 35.67
CA SER A 4 -45.34 28.63 35.16
C SER A 4 -45.94 27.23 35.26
N ALA A 5 -46.18 26.59 34.12
CA ALA A 5 -46.56 25.17 34.07
C ALA A 5 -45.37 24.33 34.54
N ALA A 6 -45.55 23.54 35.58
CA ALA A 6 -44.56 22.52 36.00
C ALA A 6 -44.34 21.52 34.86
N PRO A 7 -43.11 21.06 34.59
CA PRO A 7 -42.89 20.07 33.55
C PRO A 7 -43.65 18.78 33.86
N SER A 8 -44.31 18.24 32.85
CA SER A 8 -45.15 17.03 32.91
C SER A 8 -44.36 15.85 33.53
N ALA A 9 -44.94 15.11 34.44
CA ALA A 9 -44.34 13.97 35.12
C ALA A 9 -44.14 12.77 34.18
N ALA A 10 -44.83 12.68 33.03
CA ALA A 10 -44.75 11.60 32.07
C ALA A 10 -43.33 11.44 31.43
N PRO A 11 -42.65 12.51 30.96
CA PRO A 11 -41.30 12.37 30.39
C PRO A 11 -40.24 11.82 31.38
N ARG A 12 -40.43 12.03 32.66
CA ARG A 12 -39.52 11.53 33.70
C ARG A 12 -39.76 10.05 34.01
N LEU A 13 -40.97 9.56 33.91
CA LEU A 13 -41.31 8.16 34.15
C LEU A 13 -40.74 7.28 33.02
N ASP A 14 -40.96 7.66 31.76
CA ASP A 14 -40.47 6.94 30.59
C ASP A 14 -38.93 6.85 30.60
N ALA A 15 -38.27 7.96 30.93
CA ALA A 15 -36.79 7.98 31.07
C ALA A 15 -36.32 7.03 32.20
N LEU A 16 -36.98 7.06 33.35
CA LEU A 16 -36.66 6.16 34.48
C LEU A 16 -36.81 4.70 34.08
N LEU A 17 -37.93 4.33 33.44
CA LEU A 17 -38.18 2.96 32.99
C LEU A 17 -37.13 2.53 31.95
N GLY A 18 -36.76 3.40 31.03
CA GLY A 18 -35.69 3.16 30.06
C GLY A 18 -34.34 2.91 30.73
N TRP A 19 -33.95 3.69 31.73
CA TRP A 19 -32.71 3.47 32.48
C TRP A 19 -32.76 2.17 33.27
N MET A 20 -33.89 1.84 33.90
CA MET A 20 -34.05 0.55 34.63
C MET A 20 -33.96 -0.62 33.65
N ASP A 21 -34.60 -0.57 32.50
CA ASP A 21 -34.48 -1.58 31.46
C ASP A 21 -33.01 -1.74 31.05
N GLY A 22 -32.27 -0.63 30.85
CA GLY A 22 -30.84 -0.64 30.55
C GLY A 22 -30.00 -1.44 31.53
N LEU A 23 -30.35 -1.42 32.81
CA LEU A 23 -29.66 -2.13 33.89
C LEU A 23 -30.22 -3.53 34.19
N ALA A 24 -31.36 -3.90 33.62
CA ALA A 24 -32.05 -5.17 33.92
C ALA A 24 -31.47 -6.39 33.18
N ASP A 25 -30.18 -6.38 32.84
CA ASP A 25 -29.50 -7.44 32.11
C ASP A 25 -28.06 -7.61 32.61
N PRO A 26 -27.64 -8.83 33.02
CA PRO A 26 -26.30 -9.08 33.54
C PRO A 26 -25.19 -8.67 32.56
N THR A 27 -25.38 -8.90 31.25
CA THR A 27 -24.39 -8.59 30.24
C THR A 27 -24.22 -7.07 30.11
N ARG A 28 -25.32 -6.32 30.20
CA ARG A 28 -25.26 -4.85 30.11
C ARG A 28 -24.57 -4.24 31.33
N LEU A 29 -24.79 -4.79 32.52
CA LEU A 29 -24.04 -4.39 33.72
C LEU A 29 -22.53 -4.64 33.57
N ARG A 30 -22.14 -5.80 33.02
CA ARG A 30 -20.72 -6.11 32.72
C ARG A 30 -20.14 -5.14 31.72
N ILE A 31 -20.85 -4.83 30.61
CA ILE A 31 -20.41 -3.85 29.61
C ILE A 31 -20.19 -2.48 30.25
N LEU A 32 -21.13 -1.99 31.04
CA LEU A 32 -21.02 -0.68 31.70
C LEU A 32 -19.82 -0.64 32.65
N ARG A 33 -19.58 -1.71 33.45
CA ARG A 33 -18.44 -1.81 34.38
C ARG A 33 -17.10 -1.79 33.67
N VAL A 34 -17.00 -2.43 32.51
CA VAL A 34 -15.77 -2.45 31.71
C VAL A 34 -15.55 -1.08 31.06
N LEU A 35 -16.59 -0.48 30.46
CA LEU A 35 -16.51 0.81 29.80
C LEU A 35 -16.41 2.02 30.74
N GLU A 36 -16.65 1.82 32.04
CA GLU A 36 -16.37 2.80 33.10
C GLU A 36 -14.87 3.06 33.26
N ARG A 37 -14.05 2.06 32.94
CA ARG A 37 -12.61 2.09 33.13
C ARG A 37 -11.85 2.48 31.87
N GLU A 38 -12.41 2.19 30.70
CA GLU A 38 -11.70 2.37 29.43
C GLU A 38 -12.63 2.40 28.23
N GLU A 39 -12.20 3.10 27.20
CA GLU A 39 -12.84 3.10 25.88
C GLU A 39 -12.40 1.86 25.08
N LEU A 40 -13.34 1.06 24.56
CA LEU A 40 -13.06 -0.23 23.93
C LEU A 40 -13.82 -0.40 22.62
N SER A 41 -13.20 -1.15 21.69
CA SER A 41 -13.86 -1.61 20.47
C SER A 41 -14.81 -2.79 20.77
N VAL A 42 -15.70 -3.09 19.82
CA VAL A 42 -16.56 -4.28 19.91
C VAL A 42 -15.75 -5.56 20.07
N LEU A 43 -14.62 -5.67 19.34
CA LEU A 43 -13.75 -6.86 19.41
C LEU A 43 -13.08 -6.99 20.79
N ASP A 44 -12.63 -5.88 21.38
CA ASP A 44 -12.06 -5.91 22.72
C ASP A 44 -13.10 -6.34 23.75
N LEU A 45 -14.31 -5.79 23.65
CA LEU A 45 -15.42 -6.18 24.51
C LEU A 45 -15.77 -7.66 24.37
N CYS A 46 -15.78 -8.21 23.14
CA CYS A 46 -15.94 -9.65 22.93
C CYS A 46 -14.85 -10.46 23.67
N GLY A 47 -13.60 -10.02 23.58
CA GLY A 47 -12.47 -10.65 24.25
C GLY A 47 -12.54 -10.56 25.77
N VAL A 48 -12.96 -9.42 26.32
CA VAL A 48 -13.11 -9.21 27.77
C VAL A 48 -14.29 -10.01 28.31
N LEU A 49 -15.47 -9.88 27.69
CA LEU A 49 -16.71 -10.48 28.18
C LEU A 49 -16.84 -11.97 27.85
N GLN A 50 -16.03 -12.49 26.91
CA GLN A 50 -16.10 -13.85 26.34
C GLN A 50 -17.49 -14.15 25.75
N LEU A 51 -17.98 -13.18 24.93
CA LEU A 51 -19.29 -13.27 24.29
C LEU A 51 -19.15 -13.07 22.76
N PRO A 52 -20.06 -13.68 21.97
CA PRO A 52 -20.11 -13.47 20.52
C PRO A 52 -20.36 -12.01 20.15
N GLN A 53 -19.78 -11.56 19.02
CA GLN A 53 -19.91 -10.19 18.55
C GLN A 53 -21.37 -9.75 18.35
N SER A 54 -22.24 -10.63 17.85
CA SER A 54 -23.66 -10.35 17.67
C SER A 54 -24.37 -10.02 18.99
N THR A 55 -24.00 -10.74 20.06
CA THR A 55 -24.54 -10.50 21.41
C THR A 55 -24.06 -9.15 21.94
N VAL A 56 -22.74 -8.92 21.91
CA VAL A 56 -22.15 -7.65 22.39
C VAL A 56 -22.73 -6.46 21.61
N SER A 57 -22.79 -6.53 20.27
CA SER A 57 -23.32 -5.44 19.43
C SER A 57 -24.79 -5.11 19.73
N ARG A 58 -25.63 -6.12 20.02
CA ARG A 58 -27.01 -5.91 20.40
C ARG A 58 -27.13 -5.15 21.74
N HIS A 59 -26.38 -5.55 22.75
CA HIS A 59 -26.40 -4.88 24.06
C HIS A 59 -25.81 -3.46 23.98
N LEU A 60 -24.74 -3.25 23.20
CA LEU A 60 -24.18 -1.92 22.93
C LEU A 60 -25.21 -0.99 22.29
N ARG A 61 -25.98 -1.49 21.30
CA ARG A 61 -27.05 -0.70 20.69
C ARG A 61 -28.08 -0.28 21.72
N THR A 62 -28.63 -1.22 22.50
CA THR A 62 -29.60 -0.93 23.57
C THR A 62 -29.08 0.14 24.52
N LEU A 63 -27.85 -0.01 25.01
CA LEU A 63 -27.25 0.95 25.94
C LEU A 63 -27.00 2.32 25.29
N SER A 64 -26.63 2.35 24.01
CA SER A 64 -26.46 3.62 23.27
C SER A 64 -27.80 4.32 23.02
N ASP A 65 -28.83 3.59 22.62
CA ASP A 65 -30.18 4.12 22.39
C ASP A 65 -30.80 4.72 23.67
N GLN A 66 -30.43 4.19 24.83
CA GLN A 66 -30.84 4.65 26.16
C GLN A 66 -29.94 5.74 26.75
N GLY A 67 -28.89 6.17 26.02
CA GLY A 67 -27.99 7.25 26.44
C GLY A 67 -26.94 6.85 27.48
N TRP A 68 -26.72 5.55 27.73
CA TRP A 68 -25.68 5.08 28.64
C TRP A 68 -24.29 5.17 28.02
N LEU A 69 -24.19 4.95 26.71
CA LEU A 69 -22.93 4.89 25.98
C LEU A 69 -22.87 5.95 24.89
N GLN A 70 -21.69 6.41 24.63
CA GLN A 70 -21.32 7.13 23.42
C GLN A 70 -20.24 6.37 22.66
N ASN A 71 -20.19 6.57 21.37
CA ASN A 71 -19.19 5.99 20.52
C ASN A 71 -18.52 7.04 19.64
N ARG A 72 -17.27 6.78 19.28
CA ARG A 72 -16.55 7.52 18.24
C ARG A 72 -15.95 6.54 17.24
N ARG A 73 -15.70 7.01 16.04
CA ARG A 73 -14.98 6.23 15.05
C ARG A 73 -13.48 6.48 15.13
N GLU A 74 -12.72 5.38 15.04
CA GLU A 74 -11.28 5.41 14.91
C GLU A 74 -10.87 4.44 13.78
N GLY A 75 -10.54 4.99 12.61
CA GLY A 75 -10.36 4.20 11.39
C GLY A 75 -11.62 3.41 11.03
N THR A 76 -11.52 2.08 10.97
CA THR A 76 -12.65 1.18 10.68
C THR A 76 -13.38 0.71 11.95
N ALA A 77 -12.86 1.00 13.14
CA ALA A 77 -13.42 0.57 14.41
C ALA A 77 -14.34 1.63 15.03
N SER A 78 -15.39 1.18 15.73
CA SER A 78 -16.17 2.01 16.65
C SER A 78 -15.72 1.73 18.07
N LEU A 79 -15.27 2.76 18.77
CA LEU A 79 -14.89 2.71 20.16
C LEU A 79 -16.04 3.20 21.02
N TYR A 80 -16.34 2.47 22.09
CA TYR A 80 -17.44 2.75 23.01
C TYR A 80 -16.92 3.14 24.38
N ARG A 81 -17.57 4.10 25.02
CA ARG A 81 -17.32 4.48 26.41
C ARG A 81 -18.61 4.93 27.09
N LEU A 82 -18.60 5.09 28.40
CA LEU A 82 -19.73 5.74 29.08
C LEU A 82 -19.94 7.14 28.53
N ALA A 83 -21.19 7.55 28.42
CA ALA A 83 -21.52 8.88 27.95
C ALA A 83 -21.13 9.95 29.02
N ASP A 84 -20.53 11.04 28.60
CA ASP A 84 -20.11 12.14 29.51
C ASP A 84 -21.32 12.85 30.16
N GLY A 85 -22.47 12.87 29.48
CA GLY A 85 -23.68 13.59 29.86
C GLY A 85 -24.79 12.68 30.38
N ILE A 86 -24.50 11.57 31.05
CA ILE A 86 -25.54 10.69 31.61
C ILE A 86 -26.39 11.49 32.60
N ASP A 87 -27.73 11.39 32.45
CA ASP A 87 -28.69 12.08 33.34
C ASP A 87 -28.42 11.75 34.81
N ALA A 88 -28.61 12.74 35.69
CA ALA A 88 -28.35 12.62 37.13
C ALA A 88 -29.20 11.51 37.80
N GLY A 89 -30.41 11.22 37.28
CA GLY A 89 -31.25 10.09 37.70
C GLY A 89 -30.63 8.74 37.32
N ALA A 90 -30.19 8.60 36.06
CA ALA A 90 -29.52 7.42 35.56
C ALA A 90 -28.20 7.18 36.33
N GLN A 91 -27.41 8.23 36.60
CA GLN A 91 -26.20 8.11 37.41
C GLN A 91 -26.47 7.59 38.84
N ARG A 92 -27.59 8.00 39.49
CA ARG A 92 -27.96 7.46 40.77
C ARG A 92 -28.31 5.99 40.70
N LEU A 93 -29.08 5.58 39.69
CA LEU A 93 -29.41 4.17 39.46
C LEU A 93 -28.15 3.33 39.20
N TRP A 94 -27.25 3.85 38.35
CA TRP A 94 -26.00 3.16 38.08
C TRP A 94 -25.13 2.99 39.32
N ARG A 95 -25.01 4.02 40.18
CA ARG A 95 -24.24 3.90 41.42
C ARG A 95 -24.82 2.82 42.37
N LEU A 96 -26.14 2.73 42.48
CA LEU A 96 -26.80 1.70 43.24
C LEU A 96 -26.52 0.32 42.65
N ALA A 97 -26.84 0.10 41.36
CA ALA A 97 -26.63 -1.16 40.68
C ALA A 97 -25.16 -1.62 40.76
N ARG A 98 -24.22 -0.70 40.59
CA ARG A 98 -22.79 -0.93 40.68
C ARG A 98 -22.38 -1.47 42.07
N ALA A 99 -22.90 -0.86 43.13
CA ALA A 99 -22.59 -1.28 44.51
C ALA A 99 -23.10 -2.70 44.83
N GLU A 100 -24.25 -3.05 44.27
CA GLU A 100 -24.87 -4.38 44.47
C GLU A 100 -24.17 -5.49 43.68
N VAL A 101 -23.49 -5.17 42.59
CA VAL A 101 -22.75 -6.16 41.78
C VAL A 101 -21.24 -6.16 42.06
N ASP A 102 -20.75 -5.29 42.96
CA ASP A 102 -19.34 -5.32 43.39
C ASP A 102 -19.05 -6.68 44.09
N GLY A 103 -17.97 -7.35 43.67
CA GLY A 103 -17.62 -8.70 44.12
C GLY A 103 -18.28 -9.84 43.33
N TRP A 104 -19.01 -9.53 42.26
CA TRP A 104 -19.50 -10.55 41.35
C TRP A 104 -18.34 -11.17 40.54
N ASP A 105 -18.12 -12.48 40.67
CA ASP A 105 -17.01 -13.22 40.03
C ASP A 105 -16.83 -12.90 38.53
N ALA A 106 -17.96 -12.73 37.81
CA ALA A 106 -17.91 -12.42 36.41
C ALA A 106 -17.22 -11.07 36.13
N LEU A 107 -17.42 -10.06 37.00
CA LEU A 107 -16.78 -8.75 36.88
C LEU A 107 -15.30 -8.78 37.24
N GLU A 108 -14.91 -9.63 38.20
CA GLU A 108 -13.50 -9.85 38.53
C GLU A 108 -12.77 -10.48 37.34
N GLN A 109 -13.36 -11.50 36.74
CA GLN A 109 -12.82 -12.14 35.52
C GLN A 109 -12.74 -11.20 34.33
N ASP A 110 -13.74 -10.35 34.15
CA ASP A 110 -13.72 -9.31 33.11
C ASP A 110 -12.60 -8.30 33.37
N GLY A 111 -12.40 -7.90 34.62
CA GLY A 111 -11.30 -7.05 35.04
C GLY A 111 -9.92 -7.61 34.66
N LEU A 112 -9.68 -8.91 35.00
CA LEU A 112 -8.43 -9.59 34.65
C LEU A 112 -8.22 -9.68 33.13
N ARG A 113 -9.28 -9.88 32.34
CA ARG A 113 -9.20 -9.91 30.87
C ARG A 113 -8.95 -8.51 30.31
N LEU A 114 -9.55 -7.48 30.88
CA LEU A 114 -9.32 -6.09 30.50
C LEU A 114 -7.85 -5.70 30.70
N GLU A 115 -7.25 -6.05 31.83
CA GLU A 115 -5.81 -5.80 32.07
C GLU A 115 -4.92 -6.52 31.03
N ARG A 116 -5.29 -7.72 30.58
CA ARG A 116 -4.57 -8.42 29.51
C ARG A 116 -4.71 -7.70 28.16
N VAL A 117 -5.88 -7.15 27.84
CA VAL A 117 -6.09 -6.34 26.63
C VAL A 117 -5.22 -5.07 26.67
N ARG A 118 -5.22 -4.38 27.82
CA ARG A 118 -4.36 -3.21 28.06
C ARG A 118 -2.89 -3.51 27.87
N ALA A 119 -2.43 -4.57 28.54
CA ALA A 119 -1.03 -4.99 28.47
C ALA A 119 -0.58 -5.28 27.03
N ARG A 120 -1.42 -5.98 26.23
CA ARG A 120 -1.14 -6.25 24.81
C ARG A 120 -1.05 -4.98 23.97
N ARG A 121 -1.97 -4.01 24.16
CA ARG A 121 -1.93 -2.72 23.46
C ARG A 121 -0.68 -1.93 23.81
N SER A 122 -0.42 -1.76 25.11
CA SER A 122 0.76 -1.04 25.59
C SER A 122 2.07 -1.70 25.13
N GLN A 123 2.14 -3.04 25.14
CA GLN A 123 3.32 -3.76 24.66
C GLN A 123 3.54 -3.58 23.15
N ALA A 124 2.48 -3.60 22.35
CA ALA A 124 2.59 -3.35 20.91
C ALA A 124 3.02 -1.90 20.63
N GLU A 125 2.42 -0.93 21.29
CA GLU A 125 2.79 0.49 21.14
C GLU A 125 4.24 0.75 21.57
N ALA A 126 4.65 0.22 22.72
CA ALA A 126 6.02 0.34 23.20
C ALA A 126 7.03 -0.33 22.28
N PHE A 127 6.68 -1.52 21.74
CA PHE A 127 7.51 -2.22 20.76
C PHE A 127 7.71 -1.36 19.51
N PHE A 128 6.64 -0.86 18.89
CA PHE A 128 6.76 -0.04 17.69
C PHE A 128 7.43 1.31 17.94
N ALA A 129 7.18 1.93 19.10
CA ALA A 129 7.88 3.16 19.48
C ALA A 129 9.39 2.93 19.64
N GLY A 130 9.80 1.83 20.25
CA GLY A 130 11.21 1.48 20.42
C GLY A 130 11.88 0.93 19.16
N ALA A 131 11.14 0.22 18.32
CA ALA A 131 11.67 -0.42 17.12
C ALA A 131 11.60 0.45 15.86
N ALA A 132 10.94 1.62 15.91
CA ALA A 132 10.66 2.43 14.71
C ALA A 132 11.93 2.77 13.89
N SER A 133 13.04 3.12 14.54
CA SER A 133 14.31 3.44 13.88
C SER A 133 15.03 2.22 13.29
N GLU A 134 14.73 1.02 13.78
CA GLU A 134 15.39 -0.23 13.38
C GLU A 134 14.45 -1.20 12.66
N TRP A 135 13.17 -0.82 12.53
CA TRP A 135 12.13 -1.70 12.02
C TRP A 135 12.47 -2.33 10.66
N ASP A 136 13.00 -1.55 9.74
CA ASP A 136 13.38 -2.06 8.41
C ASP A 136 14.50 -3.08 8.48
N ARG A 137 15.45 -2.91 9.43
CA ARG A 137 16.51 -3.90 9.68
C ARG A 137 15.91 -5.19 10.25
N VAL A 138 15.13 -5.10 11.31
CA VAL A 138 14.47 -6.26 11.94
C VAL A 138 13.60 -7.01 10.95
N ARG A 139 12.78 -6.29 10.17
CA ARG A 139 11.93 -6.88 9.13
C ARG A 139 12.74 -7.62 8.07
N SER A 140 13.86 -7.03 7.63
CA SER A 140 14.72 -7.63 6.62
C SER A 140 15.46 -8.86 7.14
N GLU A 141 15.84 -8.87 8.41
CA GLU A 141 16.47 -10.03 9.07
C GLU A 141 15.49 -11.20 9.20
N VAL A 142 14.22 -10.93 9.56
CA VAL A 142 13.20 -11.97 9.80
C VAL A 142 12.58 -12.48 8.50
N TYR A 143 12.22 -11.58 7.57
CA TYR A 143 11.47 -11.92 6.36
C TYR A 143 12.31 -11.86 5.07
N GLY A 144 13.58 -11.44 5.14
CA GLY A 144 14.43 -11.20 3.97
C GLY A 144 14.04 -9.88 3.25
N THR A 145 14.73 -9.63 2.13
CA THR A 145 14.55 -8.40 1.31
C THR A 145 13.74 -8.64 0.03
N GLY A 146 13.41 -9.89 -0.29
CA GLY A 146 12.78 -10.28 -1.55
C GLY A 146 11.29 -9.97 -1.69
N PHE A 147 10.59 -9.68 -0.58
CA PHE A 147 9.15 -9.46 -0.61
C PHE A 147 8.75 -8.16 -1.34
N GLY A 148 9.53 -7.08 -1.25
CA GLY A 148 9.25 -5.82 -1.94
C GLY A 148 9.22 -5.99 -3.48
N PRO A 149 10.28 -6.51 -4.11
CA PRO A 149 10.25 -6.86 -5.54
C PRO A 149 9.13 -7.83 -5.89
N ALA A 150 8.80 -8.82 -5.04
CA ALA A 150 7.71 -9.76 -5.29
C ALA A 150 6.34 -9.06 -5.35
N VAL A 151 6.06 -8.11 -4.46
CA VAL A 151 4.83 -7.30 -4.48
C VAL A 151 4.77 -6.46 -5.76
N LEU A 152 5.88 -5.79 -6.15
CA LEU A 152 5.91 -4.99 -7.37
C LEU A 152 5.67 -5.84 -8.63
N ARG A 153 6.22 -7.05 -8.69
CA ARG A 153 5.95 -7.99 -9.78
C ARG A 153 4.48 -8.41 -9.85
N ALA A 154 3.84 -8.61 -8.71
CA ALA A 154 2.42 -8.96 -8.64
C ALA A 154 1.49 -7.85 -9.17
N LEU A 155 1.97 -6.60 -9.27
CA LEU A 155 1.24 -5.49 -9.89
C LEU A 155 1.31 -5.52 -11.43
N VAL A 156 2.19 -6.34 -12.03
CA VAL A 156 2.29 -6.48 -13.49
C VAL A 156 1.18 -7.44 -13.97
N PRO A 157 0.26 -6.99 -14.83
CA PRO A 157 -0.79 -7.87 -15.33
C PRO A 157 -0.21 -9.02 -16.15
N PRO A 158 -0.64 -10.27 -15.93
CA PRO A 158 -0.16 -11.44 -16.71
C PRO A 158 -0.46 -11.33 -18.22
N ALA A 159 -1.47 -10.56 -18.60
CA ALA A 159 -1.84 -10.31 -20.01
C ALA A 159 -0.90 -9.35 -20.74
N TRP A 160 0.04 -8.72 -20.04
CA TRP A 160 0.98 -7.79 -20.65
C TRP A 160 2.05 -8.49 -21.47
N THR A 161 2.48 -7.81 -22.53
CA THR A 161 3.71 -8.08 -23.26
C THR A 161 4.72 -6.99 -22.97
N ILE A 162 5.87 -7.35 -22.43
CA ILE A 162 6.93 -6.41 -22.01
C ILE A 162 8.17 -6.64 -22.87
N ALA A 163 8.66 -5.60 -23.51
CA ALA A 163 9.93 -5.64 -24.23
C ALA A 163 11.08 -5.20 -23.31
N ASP A 164 12.09 -6.07 -23.13
CA ASP A 164 13.36 -5.77 -22.46
C ASP A 164 14.42 -5.48 -23.53
N LEU A 165 14.63 -4.20 -23.81
CA LEU A 165 15.46 -3.70 -24.90
C LEU A 165 16.91 -3.46 -24.41
N GLY A 166 17.83 -4.25 -24.92
CA GLY A 166 19.18 -4.38 -24.40
C GLY A 166 19.20 -5.31 -23.17
N CYS A 167 18.51 -6.45 -23.27
CA CYS A 167 18.27 -7.36 -22.14
C CYS A 167 19.55 -8.00 -21.57
N GLY A 168 20.68 -7.89 -22.25
CA GLY A 168 21.97 -8.42 -21.81
C GLY A 168 21.88 -9.90 -21.42
N THR A 169 22.26 -10.22 -20.19
CA THR A 169 22.22 -11.58 -19.63
C THR A 169 20.85 -12.03 -19.16
N GLY A 170 19.78 -11.27 -19.45
CA GLY A 170 18.39 -11.62 -19.13
C GLY A 170 18.04 -11.54 -17.63
N ALA A 171 18.75 -10.72 -16.85
CA ALA A 171 18.49 -10.63 -15.41
C ALA A 171 17.08 -10.04 -15.13
N LEU A 172 16.72 -8.95 -15.81
CA LEU A 172 15.39 -8.34 -15.68
C LEU A 172 14.31 -9.20 -16.30
N ALA A 173 14.59 -9.81 -17.47
CA ALA A 173 13.65 -10.73 -18.11
C ALA A 173 13.26 -11.90 -17.20
N LEU A 174 14.24 -12.49 -16.46
CA LEU A 174 14.02 -13.53 -15.47
C LEU A 174 13.14 -13.02 -14.30
N GLU A 175 13.45 -11.85 -13.81
CA GLU A 175 12.72 -11.21 -12.70
C GLU A 175 11.23 -11.00 -13.07
N LEU A 176 10.98 -10.49 -14.28
CA LEU A 176 9.64 -10.23 -14.79
C LEU A 176 8.89 -11.49 -15.20
N ALA A 177 9.58 -12.55 -15.62
CA ALA A 177 8.96 -13.81 -16.04
C ALA A 177 8.00 -14.39 -14.98
N SER A 178 8.34 -14.21 -13.71
CA SER A 178 7.53 -14.67 -12.58
C SER A 178 6.17 -13.94 -12.43
N SER A 179 5.95 -12.81 -13.13
CA SER A 179 4.64 -12.12 -13.14
C SER A 179 3.59 -12.83 -14.02
N GLY A 180 4.02 -13.75 -14.89
CA GLY A 180 3.18 -14.38 -15.90
C GLY A 180 3.07 -13.58 -17.21
N ALA A 181 3.58 -12.35 -17.27
CA ALA A 181 3.60 -11.54 -18.49
C ALA A 181 4.52 -12.15 -19.55
N ARG A 182 4.20 -11.94 -20.83
CA ARG A 182 5.09 -12.31 -21.94
C ARG A 182 6.25 -11.33 -22.02
N ILE A 183 7.48 -11.85 -22.02
CA ILE A 183 8.70 -11.05 -22.06
C ILE A 183 9.39 -11.24 -23.42
N ILE A 184 9.70 -10.15 -24.11
CA ILE A 184 10.47 -10.14 -25.36
C ILE A 184 11.81 -9.45 -25.08
N GLY A 185 12.86 -10.23 -24.88
CA GLY A 185 14.22 -9.71 -24.70
C GLY A 185 14.93 -9.53 -26.04
N VAL A 186 15.49 -8.36 -26.27
CA VAL A 186 16.29 -8.05 -27.48
C VAL A 186 17.69 -7.58 -27.06
N ASP A 187 18.72 -8.19 -27.65
CA ASP A 187 20.10 -7.75 -27.49
C ASP A 187 20.90 -8.02 -28.76
N ARG A 188 21.88 -7.16 -29.09
CA ARG A 188 22.77 -7.38 -30.25
C ARG A 188 23.83 -8.45 -30.03
N SER A 189 24.20 -8.71 -28.77
CA SER A 189 25.28 -9.59 -28.39
C SER A 189 24.84 -11.06 -28.28
N ALA A 190 25.30 -11.89 -29.22
CA ALA A 190 25.05 -13.34 -29.14
C ALA A 190 25.60 -13.98 -27.84
N ALA A 191 26.72 -13.45 -27.31
CA ALA A 191 27.31 -13.92 -26.06
C ALA A 191 26.39 -13.63 -24.84
N MET A 192 25.83 -12.44 -24.78
CA MET A 192 24.84 -12.06 -23.75
C MET A 192 23.61 -12.94 -23.84
N LEU A 193 23.05 -13.09 -25.01
CA LEU A 193 21.84 -13.92 -25.23
C LEU A 193 22.08 -15.41 -24.93
N LYS A 194 23.30 -15.93 -25.12
CA LYS A 194 23.62 -17.30 -24.68
C LYS A 194 23.45 -17.48 -23.17
N VAL A 195 23.86 -16.47 -22.40
CA VAL A 195 23.68 -16.47 -20.94
C VAL A 195 22.18 -16.30 -20.59
N ALA A 196 21.51 -15.37 -21.26
CA ALA A 196 20.08 -15.11 -21.05
C ALA A 196 19.24 -16.35 -21.29
N ARG A 197 19.44 -17.07 -22.42
CA ARG A 197 18.72 -18.33 -22.74
C ARG A 197 18.91 -19.38 -21.65
N ARG A 198 20.12 -19.55 -21.13
CA ARG A 198 20.38 -20.50 -20.04
C ARG A 198 19.66 -20.09 -18.75
N ARG A 199 19.62 -18.78 -18.45
CA ARG A 199 19.02 -18.22 -17.23
C ARG A 199 17.49 -18.31 -17.25
N THR A 200 16.86 -18.10 -18.40
CA THR A 200 15.39 -18.08 -18.58
C THR A 200 14.80 -19.38 -19.09
N ARG A 201 15.61 -20.46 -19.23
CA ARG A 201 15.21 -21.73 -19.88
C ARG A 201 13.94 -22.37 -19.29
N GLU A 202 13.66 -22.14 -18.01
CA GLU A 202 12.51 -22.72 -17.30
C GLU A 202 11.25 -21.84 -17.42
N HIS A 203 11.35 -20.71 -18.11
CA HIS A 203 10.27 -19.75 -18.27
C HIS A 203 9.78 -19.71 -19.73
N GLY A 204 8.69 -20.43 -20.03
CA GLY A 204 8.11 -20.51 -21.39
C GLY A 204 7.50 -19.21 -21.90
N ASN A 205 7.37 -18.18 -21.05
CA ASN A 205 6.86 -16.87 -21.38
C ASN A 205 7.96 -15.84 -21.73
N VAL A 206 9.23 -16.28 -21.91
CA VAL A 206 10.36 -15.42 -22.30
C VAL A 206 10.83 -15.79 -23.71
N GLU A 207 10.80 -14.83 -24.61
CA GLU A 207 11.37 -14.93 -25.97
C GLU A 207 12.61 -14.03 -26.09
N LEU A 208 13.69 -14.53 -26.73
CA LEU A 208 14.94 -13.80 -26.84
C LEU A 208 15.37 -13.68 -28.32
N HIS A 209 15.59 -12.48 -28.80
CA HIS A 209 15.95 -12.14 -30.17
C HIS A 209 17.32 -11.45 -30.24
N GLN A 210 18.12 -11.87 -31.21
CA GLN A 210 19.35 -11.15 -31.52
C GLN A 210 19.07 -10.10 -32.60
N ALA A 211 19.11 -8.81 -32.19
CA ALA A 211 18.91 -7.70 -33.13
C ALA A 211 19.52 -6.40 -32.58
N SER A 212 19.67 -5.41 -33.45
CA SER A 212 19.93 -4.03 -33.07
C SER A 212 18.68 -3.38 -32.48
N LEU A 213 18.86 -2.47 -31.51
CA LEU A 213 17.76 -1.70 -30.93
C LEU A 213 17.20 -0.64 -31.87
N GLU A 214 17.99 -0.23 -32.89
CA GLU A 214 17.60 0.67 -33.97
C GLU A 214 16.66 0.00 -35.00
N SER A 215 16.50 -1.35 -34.95
CA SER A 215 15.61 -2.11 -35.84
C SER A 215 15.12 -3.38 -35.12
N LEU A 216 14.00 -3.26 -34.42
CA LEU A 216 13.48 -4.32 -33.56
C LEU A 216 12.68 -5.37 -34.35
N PRO A 217 12.92 -6.68 -34.12
CA PRO A 217 12.16 -7.77 -34.72
C PRO A 217 10.81 -8.00 -34.01
N VAL A 218 10.15 -6.92 -33.64
CA VAL A 218 8.87 -6.91 -32.91
C VAL A 218 7.87 -6.12 -33.74
N ALA A 219 6.66 -6.67 -33.92
CA ALA A 219 5.60 -6.00 -34.66
C ALA A 219 5.15 -4.71 -33.95
N GLU A 220 4.62 -3.76 -34.71
CA GLU A 220 4.10 -2.52 -34.15
C GLU A 220 2.92 -2.81 -33.18
N ARG A 221 2.78 -1.95 -32.16
CA ARG A 221 1.65 -2.00 -31.20
C ARG A 221 1.47 -3.36 -30.53
N THR A 222 2.57 -4.05 -30.25
CA THR A 222 2.56 -5.38 -29.62
C THR A 222 2.73 -5.28 -28.10
N CYS A 223 3.53 -4.34 -27.60
CA CYS A 223 3.97 -4.32 -26.22
C CYS A 223 3.16 -3.33 -25.36
N ASP A 224 2.86 -3.73 -24.14
CA ASP A 224 2.24 -2.88 -23.12
C ASP A 224 3.30 -2.02 -22.41
N ALA A 225 4.53 -2.53 -22.33
CA ALA A 225 5.68 -1.79 -21.80
C ALA A 225 6.95 -2.09 -22.59
N ALA A 226 7.86 -1.11 -22.65
CA ALA A 226 9.22 -1.23 -23.17
C ALA A 226 10.20 -0.71 -22.12
N LEU A 227 11.26 -1.48 -21.86
CA LEU A 227 12.26 -1.20 -20.83
C LEU A 227 13.63 -1.04 -21.49
N LEU A 228 14.39 -0.04 -21.09
CA LEU A 228 15.74 0.28 -21.54
C LEU A 228 16.62 0.49 -20.30
N LEU A 229 17.26 -0.57 -19.80
CA LEU A 229 18.10 -0.48 -18.61
C LEU A 229 19.58 -0.49 -19.01
N PHE A 230 20.25 0.64 -18.81
CA PHE A 230 21.66 0.84 -19.16
C PHE A 230 21.96 0.54 -20.64
N ALA A 231 20.98 0.67 -21.53
CA ALA A 231 21.14 0.31 -22.93
C ALA A 231 21.52 1.51 -23.81
N LEU A 232 20.99 2.70 -23.48
CA LEU A 232 21.14 3.89 -24.31
C LEU A 232 22.59 4.42 -24.34
N SER A 233 23.39 4.15 -23.34
CA SER A 233 24.82 4.48 -23.32
C SER A 233 25.66 3.65 -24.31
N TYR A 234 25.09 2.62 -24.95
CA TYR A 234 25.78 1.72 -25.86
C TYR A 234 25.32 1.80 -27.32
N VAL A 235 24.25 2.57 -27.62
CA VAL A 235 23.70 2.69 -28.97
C VAL A 235 24.29 3.90 -29.71
N SER A 236 24.37 3.82 -31.02
CA SER A 236 24.86 4.91 -31.85
C SER A 236 23.80 5.97 -32.08
N ASP A 237 22.55 5.57 -32.34
CA ASP A 237 21.41 6.46 -32.65
C ASP A 237 20.28 6.24 -31.61
N VAL A 238 20.27 7.09 -30.58
CA VAL A 238 19.23 7.05 -29.52
C VAL A 238 17.86 7.40 -30.11
N ASP A 239 17.78 8.30 -31.07
CA ASP A 239 16.51 8.71 -31.69
C ASP A 239 15.87 7.54 -32.47
N ALA A 240 16.67 6.73 -33.17
CA ALA A 240 16.19 5.53 -33.84
C ALA A 240 15.65 4.51 -32.81
N VAL A 241 16.38 4.29 -31.72
CA VAL A 241 15.92 3.39 -30.64
C VAL A 241 14.60 3.86 -30.03
N LEU A 242 14.45 5.15 -29.75
CA LEU A 242 13.22 5.69 -29.19
C LEU A 242 12.03 5.60 -30.16
N ARG A 243 12.28 5.81 -31.48
CA ARG A 243 11.24 5.59 -32.52
C ARG A 243 10.81 4.12 -32.57
N GLU A 244 11.73 3.19 -32.51
CA GLU A 244 11.42 1.75 -32.49
C GLU A 244 10.66 1.35 -31.21
N ALA A 245 11.10 1.83 -30.04
CA ALA A 245 10.39 1.63 -28.79
C ALA A 245 8.95 2.20 -28.85
N PHE A 246 8.78 3.39 -29.45
CA PHE A 246 7.46 3.96 -29.67
C PHE A 246 6.62 3.11 -30.64
N ARG A 247 7.21 2.61 -31.73
CA ARG A 247 6.52 1.79 -32.73
C ARG A 247 5.93 0.52 -32.14
N ILE A 248 6.71 -0.20 -31.32
CA ILE A 248 6.29 -1.49 -30.75
C ILE A 248 5.27 -1.37 -29.61
N LEU A 249 5.19 -0.22 -28.95
CA LEU A 249 4.24 0.01 -27.85
C LEU A 249 2.80 0.13 -28.38
N LYS A 250 1.84 -0.44 -27.66
CA LYS A 250 0.41 -0.19 -27.85
C LYS A 250 0.04 1.25 -27.53
N PRO A 251 -1.11 1.78 -28.00
CA PRO A 251 -1.69 3.01 -27.45
C PRO A 251 -1.85 2.88 -25.92
N GLY A 252 -1.41 3.87 -25.17
CA GLY A 252 -1.35 3.82 -23.69
C GLY A 252 -0.16 3.04 -23.12
N GLY A 253 0.65 2.39 -23.97
CA GLY A 253 1.83 1.64 -23.55
C GLY A 253 2.94 2.55 -23.01
N ARG A 254 3.78 2.02 -22.13
CA ARG A 254 4.77 2.79 -21.35
C ARG A 254 6.19 2.44 -21.73
N LEU A 255 7.02 3.46 -21.87
CA LEU A 255 8.47 3.34 -21.91
C LEU A 255 9.04 3.70 -20.51
N VAL A 256 9.98 2.88 -20.04
CA VAL A 256 10.80 3.17 -18.86
C VAL A 256 12.26 2.96 -19.22
N ALA A 257 13.09 3.97 -18.97
CA ALA A 257 14.52 3.89 -19.19
C ALA A 257 15.27 4.24 -17.89
N VAL A 258 16.32 3.51 -17.60
CA VAL A 258 17.27 3.82 -16.53
C VAL A 258 18.66 3.89 -17.14
N ASP A 259 19.37 4.98 -16.86
CA ASP A 259 20.77 5.14 -17.27
C ASP A 259 21.54 5.99 -16.25
N ALA A 260 22.84 6.11 -16.44
CA ALA A 260 23.71 6.92 -15.59
C ALA A 260 23.65 8.40 -16.00
N PHE A 261 23.76 9.29 -15.01
CA PHE A 261 24.08 10.69 -15.29
C PHE A 261 25.45 10.80 -15.97
N PRO A 262 25.71 11.89 -16.70
CA PRO A 262 27.01 12.13 -17.30
C PRO A 262 28.12 12.08 -16.25
N HIS A 263 29.16 11.33 -16.52
CA HIS A 263 30.31 11.20 -15.61
C HIS A 263 31.63 11.32 -16.36
N ARG A 264 32.72 11.68 -15.66
CA ARG A 264 34.06 11.84 -16.22
C ARG A 264 35.00 10.69 -15.89
N ASP A 265 34.51 9.60 -15.31
CA ASP A 265 35.32 8.45 -14.92
C ASP A 265 35.64 7.56 -16.13
N GLU A 266 36.80 7.80 -16.72
CA GLU A 266 37.32 7.04 -17.85
C GLU A 266 37.64 5.59 -17.48
N SER A 267 37.96 5.30 -16.23
CA SER A 267 38.21 3.93 -15.75
C SER A 267 36.93 3.13 -15.75
N LEU A 268 35.84 3.70 -15.25
CA LEU A 268 34.51 3.11 -15.25
C LEU A 268 34.01 2.91 -16.68
N ARG A 269 34.13 3.92 -17.53
CA ARG A 269 33.74 3.86 -18.95
C ARG A 269 34.41 2.68 -19.66
N ARG A 270 35.74 2.51 -19.48
CA ARG A 270 36.51 1.38 -20.07
C ARG A 270 36.06 0.05 -19.48
N ARG A 271 35.87 -0.03 -18.18
CA ARG A 271 35.43 -1.26 -17.48
C ARG A 271 34.08 -1.74 -17.95
N LEU A 272 33.15 -0.79 -18.20
CA LEU A 272 31.77 -1.08 -18.65
C LEU A 272 31.65 -1.15 -20.18
N GLY A 273 32.69 -0.74 -20.94
CA GLY A 273 32.65 -0.70 -22.41
C GLY A 273 31.63 0.32 -22.97
N GLN A 274 31.35 1.39 -22.22
CA GLN A 274 30.38 2.39 -22.61
C GLN A 274 30.86 3.25 -23.81
N THR A 275 29.97 3.46 -24.78
CA THR A 275 30.22 4.36 -25.91
C THR A 275 30.09 5.83 -25.48
N ARG A 276 29.15 6.10 -24.57
CA ARG A 276 28.91 7.43 -23.96
C ARG A 276 29.02 7.32 -22.43
N PRO A 277 29.67 8.29 -21.78
CA PRO A 277 29.79 8.27 -20.31
C PRO A 277 28.51 8.82 -19.63
N GLY A 278 27.40 8.10 -19.77
CA GLY A 278 26.08 8.51 -19.27
C GLY A 278 25.32 9.44 -20.21
N LEU A 279 24.14 9.87 -19.77
CA LEU A 279 23.19 10.69 -20.53
C LEU A 279 22.63 11.81 -19.65
N ASP A 280 22.43 12.98 -20.25
CA ASP A 280 21.70 14.08 -19.60
C ASP A 280 20.20 13.78 -19.58
N PRO A 281 19.54 13.77 -18.40
CA PRO A 281 18.11 13.49 -18.29
C PRO A 281 17.25 14.49 -19.08
N SER A 282 17.63 15.77 -19.09
CA SER A 282 16.88 16.82 -19.80
C SER A 282 16.95 16.59 -21.31
N TRP A 283 18.13 16.25 -21.82
CA TRP A 283 18.32 15.88 -23.22
C TRP A 283 17.48 14.63 -23.58
N LEU A 284 17.51 13.59 -22.75
CA LEU A 284 16.70 12.39 -23.03
C LEU A 284 15.19 12.68 -22.99
N ARG A 285 14.74 13.53 -22.09
CA ARG A 285 13.36 13.99 -22.03
C ARG A 285 12.92 14.67 -23.33
N GLU A 286 13.73 15.55 -23.89
CA GLU A 286 13.45 16.21 -25.17
C GLU A 286 13.34 15.20 -26.32
N ARG A 287 14.23 14.17 -26.35
CA ARG A 287 14.20 13.10 -27.36
C ARG A 287 12.96 12.24 -27.26
N LEU A 288 12.52 11.92 -26.04
CA LEU A 288 11.27 11.19 -25.80
C LEU A 288 10.06 11.99 -26.34
N VAL A 289 10.00 13.29 -26.06
CA VAL A 289 8.93 14.15 -26.61
C VAL A 289 8.99 14.18 -28.13
N ALA A 290 10.17 14.33 -28.72
CA ALA A 290 10.37 14.34 -30.17
C ALA A 290 9.98 12.99 -30.81
N ALA A 291 10.16 11.86 -30.13
CA ALA A 291 9.73 10.56 -30.59
C ALA A 291 8.20 10.34 -30.48
N GLY A 292 7.45 11.29 -29.92
CA GLY A 292 5.98 11.26 -29.82
C GLY A 292 5.41 10.81 -28.48
N PHE A 293 6.24 10.57 -27.47
CA PHE A 293 5.77 10.25 -26.13
C PHE A 293 5.15 11.47 -25.43
N HIS A 294 4.14 11.25 -24.61
CA HIS A 294 3.57 12.23 -23.68
C HIS A 294 3.75 11.77 -22.23
N GLU A 295 3.35 12.58 -21.26
CA GLU A 295 3.59 12.34 -19.82
C GLU A 295 5.07 12.03 -19.54
N VAL A 296 5.95 12.71 -20.28
CA VAL A 296 7.38 12.46 -20.19
C VAL A 296 7.95 13.08 -18.93
N ALA A 297 8.65 12.25 -18.15
CA ALA A 297 9.44 12.69 -17.01
C ALA A 297 10.83 12.03 -17.05
N ALA A 298 11.81 12.72 -16.50
CA ALA A 298 13.15 12.19 -16.26
C ALA A 298 13.57 12.64 -14.87
N ASP A 299 13.45 11.74 -13.92
CA ASP A 299 13.58 11.99 -12.50
C ASP A 299 14.83 11.32 -11.93
N GLY A 300 15.54 12.00 -11.08
CA GLY A 300 16.71 11.46 -10.39
C GLY A 300 17.38 12.46 -9.45
N PRO A 301 18.37 12.01 -8.69
CA PRO A 301 18.97 10.67 -8.73
C PRO A 301 18.08 9.60 -8.09
N ILE A 302 18.12 8.39 -8.66
CA ILE A 302 17.44 7.24 -8.07
C ILE A 302 18.15 6.86 -6.78
N ALA A 303 17.39 6.83 -5.67
CA ALA A 303 17.91 6.41 -4.38
C ALA A 303 18.28 4.92 -4.39
N GLY A 304 19.46 4.57 -3.88
CA GLY A 304 19.94 3.19 -3.78
C GLY A 304 21.21 3.09 -2.93
N ARG A 305 21.55 1.86 -2.46
CA ARG A 305 22.84 1.61 -1.81
C ARG A 305 23.95 1.66 -2.86
N ARG A 306 24.68 2.76 -2.89
CA ARG A 306 25.83 2.96 -3.78
C ARG A 306 27.06 3.38 -2.96
N LYS A 307 28.23 3.05 -3.51
CA LYS A 307 29.47 3.64 -3.00
C LYS A 307 29.55 5.09 -3.49
N PRO A 308 30.19 6.00 -2.76
CA PRO A 308 30.29 7.41 -3.18
C PRO A 308 30.91 7.62 -4.57
N ALA A 309 31.70 6.66 -5.06
CA ALA A 309 32.34 6.70 -6.37
C ALA A 309 31.48 6.14 -7.53
N ASP A 310 30.31 5.54 -7.24
CA ASP A 310 29.45 5.01 -8.29
C ASP A 310 28.66 6.13 -8.99
N PRO A 311 28.44 6.05 -10.31
CA PRO A 311 27.71 7.07 -11.05
C PRO A 311 26.25 7.17 -10.55
N GLU A 312 25.73 8.37 -10.50
CA GLU A 312 24.30 8.59 -10.21
C GLU A 312 23.43 8.07 -11.35
N LEU A 313 22.27 7.53 -10.98
CA LEU A 313 21.32 6.98 -11.93
C LEU A 313 20.06 7.84 -11.95
N PHE A 314 19.45 7.94 -13.13
CA PHE A 314 18.14 8.56 -13.30
C PHE A 314 17.16 7.60 -13.97
N LEU A 315 15.87 7.87 -13.81
CA LEU A 315 14.79 7.16 -14.45
C LEU A 315 14.04 8.13 -15.39
N ALA A 316 13.92 7.75 -16.66
CA ALA A 316 13.08 8.44 -17.61
C ALA A 316 11.88 7.56 -17.98
N ARG A 317 10.74 8.19 -18.22
CA ARG A 317 9.49 7.51 -18.60
C ARG A 317 8.71 8.34 -19.60
N GLY A 318 7.91 7.64 -20.39
CA GLY A 318 6.98 8.27 -21.34
C GLY A 318 5.86 7.30 -21.68
N VAL A 319 4.73 7.83 -22.13
CA VAL A 319 3.55 7.05 -22.51
C VAL A 319 3.27 7.30 -23.99
N ARG A 320 2.98 6.24 -24.76
CA ARG A 320 2.47 6.38 -26.12
C ARG A 320 1.03 6.90 -26.07
N PRO A 321 0.67 7.99 -26.79
CA PRO A 321 -0.69 8.52 -26.78
C PRO A 321 -1.74 7.46 -27.15
N ASP A 322 -2.84 7.43 -26.40
CA ASP A 322 -4.04 6.71 -26.79
C ASP A 322 -4.97 7.68 -27.54
N VAL A 323 -4.90 7.64 -28.87
CA VAL A 323 -5.65 8.55 -29.75
C VAL A 323 -7.16 8.34 -29.61
N SER A 324 -7.61 7.17 -29.12
CA SER A 324 -9.04 6.88 -28.92
C SER A 324 -9.67 7.67 -27.76
N ARG A 325 -8.87 8.08 -26.77
CA ARG A 325 -9.36 8.87 -25.61
C ARG A 325 -9.53 10.36 -25.88
N ARG A 326 -9.05 10.91 -27.02
CA ARG A 326 -9.20 12.32 -27.36
C ARG A 326 -10.58 12.70 -27.92
N ALA A 327 -11.48 11.74 -28.16
CA ALA A 327 -12.80 11.98 -28.78
C ALA A 327 -13.97 12.11 -27.79
N GLN A 328 -13.74 12.19 -26.47
CA GLN A 328 -14.81 12.55 -25.53
C GLN A 328 -14.68 14.03 -25.14
N PRO A 329 -15.59 14.92 -25.58
CA PRO A 329 -15.67 16.26 -25.04
C PRO A 329 -16.04 16.17 -23.57
N LYS A 330 -15.36 16.95 -22.72
CA LYS A 330 -15.81 17.17 -21.33
C LYS A 330 -17.18 17.83 -21.40
N GLU A 331 -18.23 17.06 -21.18
CA GLU A 331 -19.52 17.62 -20.81
C GLU A 331 -19.35 18.39 -19.49
N ARG A 332 -19.74 19.65 -19.54
CA ARG A 332 -19.70 20.59 -18.40
C ARG A 332 -20.90 20.36 -17.49
#